data_9145e4aabb1e663aadb9a653e8daf8da
#
_entry.id   9145e4aabb1e663aadb9a653e8daf8da
#
_cell.length_a   1.000
_cell.length_b   1.000
_cell.length_c   1.000
_cell.angle_alpha   90.00
_cell.angle_beta   90.00
_cell.angle_gamma   90.00
#
_symmetry.space_group_name_H-M   'P 1'
#
loop_
_entity.id
_entity.type
_entity.pdbx_description
1 polymer ?
#
loop_
_entity_poly.entity_id
_entity_poly.type
_entity_poly.pdbx_seq_one_letter_code
_entity_poly.pdbx_strand_id
1 'polypeptide(L)'
;TAIQTTTEELFFRGYIVQGASLIWSNRVFLAIVPAVIFTLPHLLNPEARAGGWLTIFSNYFFVPGLVWTVVSLIDGTTELAIGVHFANNIGGVLLFNITGTALPSPALFTISEYHATYGALSGLVAVPVFLAIAYKVFKRDKASEPVFQSYRQGRR
;
A
#
# COMPACT_ATOMS: atom_id res chain seq x y z
N THR A 1 15.14 1.20 0.65
CA THR A 1 13.72 0.79 0.43
C THR A 1 13.26 -0.31 1.38
N ALA A 2 14.01 -1.43 1.61
CA ALA A 2 13.55 -2.54 2.47
C ALA A 2 13.18 -2.10 3.89
N ILE A 3 14.06 -1.39 4.57
CA ILE A 3 13.80 -0.87 5.93
C ILE A 3 12.62 0.10 5.91
N GLN A 4 12.57 1.01 4.94
CA GLN A 4 11.49 1.99 4.77
C GLN A 4 10.14 1.28 4.63
N THR A 5 9.99 0.39 3.63
CA THR A 5 8.72 -0.29 3.36
C THR A 5 8.26 -1.14 4.55
N THR A 6 9.19 -1.86 5.19
CA THR A 6 8.86 -2.63 6.39
C THR A 6 8.36 -1.74 7.52
N THR A 7 9.04 -0.62 7.79
CA THR A 7 8.64 0.33 8.83
C THR A 7 7.26 0.94 8.53
N GLU A 8 7.04 1.36 7.29
CA GLU A 8 5.75 1.93 6.88
C GLU A 8 4.61 0.90 7.01
N GLU A 9 4.80 -0.34 6.54
CA GLU A 9 3.75 -1.35 6.64
C GLU A 9 3.45 -1.75 8.08
N LEU A 10 4.46 -1.94 8.92
CA LEU A 10 4.27 -2.22 10.34
C LEU A 10 3.56 -1.06 11.06
N PHE A 11 3.87 0.18 10.70
CA PHE A 11 3.21 1.34 11.28
C PHE A 11 1.76 1.46 10.81
N PHE A 12 1.51 1.50 9.50
CA PHE A 12 0.16 1.76 8.98
C PHE A 12 -0.76 0.54 9.07
N ARG A 13 -0.31 -0.68 8.72
CA ARG A 13 -1.12 -1.90 8.70
C ARG A 13 -1.02 -2.69 10.01
N GLY A 14 0.08 -2.55 10.71
CA GLY A 14 0.24 -3.08 12.07
C GLY A 14 -0.39 -2.14 13.10
N TYR A 15 0.31 -1.05 13.43
CA TYR A 15 -0.03 -0.20 14.57
C TYR A 15 -1.32 0.61 14.38
N ILE A 16 -1.48 1.34 13.25
CA ILE A 16 -2.66 2.19 13.02
C ILE A 16 -3.94 1.37 12.89
N VAL A 17 -3.90 0.23 12.17
CA VAL A 17 -5.06 -0.67 12.05
C VAL A 17 -5.48 -1.21 13.42
N GLN A 18 -4.52 -1.62 14.26
CA GLN A 18 -4.81 -2.08 15.62
C GLN A 18 -5.40 -0.96 16.47
N GLY A 19 -4.82 0.24 16.45
CA GLY A 19 -5.35 1.40 17.15
C GLY A 19 -6.78 1.76 16.70
N ALA A 20 -7.04 1.78 15.40
CA ALA A 20 -8.37 2.03 14.84
C ALA A 20 -9.38 0.96 15.28
N SER A 21 -8.96 -0.31 15.41
CA SER A 21 -9.83 -1.40 15.85
C SER A 21 -10.32 -1.26 17.30
N LEU A 22 -9.61 -0.52 18.13
CA LEU A 22 -10.04 -0.18 19.49
C LEU A 22 -11.23 0.80 19.50
N ILE A 23 -11.36 1.61 18.44
CA ILE A 23 -12.44 2.58 18.27
C ILE A 23 -13.64 1.87 17.62
N TRP A 24 -13.41 1.25 16.45
CA TRP A 24 -14.47 0.57 15.72
C TRP A 24 -13.93 -0.58 14.87
N SER A 25 -14.46 -1.79 15.05
CA SER A 25 -14.01 -3.01 14.35
C SER A 25 -14.69 -3.24 12.99
N ASN A 26 -15.30 -2.20 12.39
CA ASN A 26 -15.87 -2.30 11.05
C ASN A 26 -14.77 -2.40 10.01
N ARG A 27 -14.83 -3.39 9.12
CA ARG A 27 -13.77 -3.65 8.12
C ARG A 27 -13.55 -2.49 7.15
N VAL A 28 -14.62 -1.77 6.80
CA VAL A 28 -14.51 -0.60 5.92
C VAL A 28 -13.78 0.54 6.63
N PHE A 29 -14.12 0.78 7.90
CA PHE A 29 -13.42 1.76 8.73
C PHE A 29 -11.93 1.42 8.87
N LEU A 30 -11.61 0.16 9.15
CA LEU A 30 -10.23 -0.33 9.28
C LEU A 30 -9.44 -0.31 7.96
N ALA A 31 -10.12 -0.30 6.82
CA ALA A 31 -9.46 -0.12 5.52
C ALA A 31 -9.25 1.36 5.19
N ILE A 32 -10.24 2.21 5.45
CA ILE A 32 -10.23 3.62 5.04
C ILE A 32 -9.31 4.47 5.93
N VAL A 33 -9.36 4.30 7.25
CA VAL A 33 -8.60 5.15 8.19
C VAL A 33 -7.09 5.05 7.96
N PRO A 34 -6.48 3.85 7.93
CA PRO A 34 -5.05 3.74 7.63
C PRO A 34 -4.68 4.23 6.23
N ALA A 35 -5.57 4.03 5.23
CA ALA A 35 -5.35 4.51 3.87
C ALA A 35 -5.28 6.05 3.82
N VAL A 36 -6.18 6.74 4.51
CA VAL A 36 -6.15 8.20 4.63
C VAL A 36 -4.88 8.65 5.34
N ILE A 37 -4.56 8.05 6.50
CA ILE A 37 -3.37 8.44 7.29
C ILE A 37 -2.08 8.17 6.50
N PHE A 38 -2.03 7.07 5.72
CA PHE A 38 -0.91 6.78 4.81
C PHE A 38 -0.74 7.85 3.73
N THR A 39 -1.84 8.36 3.19
CA THR A 39 -1.83 9.35 2.11
C THR A 39 -1.29 10.71 2.57
N LEU A 40 -1.56 11.12 3.82
CA LEU A 40 -1.25 12.46 4.30
C LEU A 40 0.23 12.87 4.14
N PRO A 41 1.24 12.10 4.60
CA PRO A 41 2.64 12.48 4.41
C PRO A 41 3.05 12.53 2.94
N HIS A 42 2.40 11.74 2.08
CA HIS A 42 2.70 11.67 0.65
C HIS A 42 2.16 12.86 -0.16
N LEU A 43 1.28 13.68 0.41
CA LEU A 43 0.83 14.93 -0.24
C LEU A 43 1.98 15.91 -0.52
N LEU A 44 3.08 15.77 0.21
CA LEU A 44 4.27 16.60 0.04
C LEU A 44 5.20 16.11 -1.05
N ASN A 45 5.00 14.91 -1.60
CA ASN A 45 5.83 14.33 -2.62
C ASN A 45 5.75 15.11 -3.94
N PRO A 46 6.87 15.25 -4.68
CA PRO A 46 6.89 15.99 -5.95
C PRO A 46 5.88 15.48 -6.97
N GLU A 47 5.75 14.15 -7.11
CA GLU A 47 4.79 13.53 -8.03
C GLU A 47 3.33 13.75 -7.65
N ALA A 48 3.01 13.89 -6.35
CA ALA A 48 1.67 14.28 -5.90
C ALA A 48 1.33 15.70 -6.35
N ARG A 49 2.31 16.61 -6.29
CA ARG A 49 2.16 17.98 -6.78
C ARG A 49 2.04 18.05 -8.30
N ALA A 50 2.89 17.30 -9.02
CA ALA A 50 2.89 17.26 -10.48
C ALA A 50 1.61 16.66 -11.07
N GLY A 51 1.11 15.56 -10.50
CA GLY A 51 -0.05 14.82 -11.00
C GLY A 51 -1.38 15.14 -10.32
N GLY A 52 -1.36 15.99 -9.28
CA GLY A 52 -2.57 16.45 -8.58
C GLY A 52 -3.42 15.32 -8.00
N TRP A 53 -4.73 15.55 -7.95
CA TRP A 53 -5.70 14.64 -7.32
C TRP A 53 -5.70 13.23 -7.90
N LEU A 54 -5.44 13.06 -9.20
CA LEU A 54 -5.40 11.74 -9.82
C LEU A 54 -4.26 10.90 -9.24
N THR A 55 -3.07 11.49 -9.08
CA THR A 55 -1.93 10.81 -8.46
C THR A 55 -2.16 10.55 -6.98
N ILE A 56 -2.67 11.53 -6.25
CA ILE A 56 -2.96 11.38 -4.82
C ILE A 56 -3.93 10.22 -4.62
N PHE A 57 -5.01 10.18 -5.40
CA PHE A 57 -6.01 9.13 -5.28
C PHE A 57 -5.45 7.76 -5.71
N SER A 58 -4.87 7.64 -6.90
CA SER A 58 -4.45 6.34 -7.45
C SER A 58 -3.19 5.79 -6.80
N ASN A 59 -2.14 6.60 -6.67
CA ASN A 59 -0.81 6.14 -6.32
C ASN A 59 -0.51 6.22 -4.82
N TYR A 60 -1.36 6.86 -4.02
CA TYR A 60 -1.19 6.91 -2.58
C TYR A 60 -2.39 6.39 -1.80
N PHE A 61 -3.61 6.87 -2.11
CA PHE A 61 -4.79 6.43 -1.38
C PHE A 61 -5.25 5.04 -1.82
N PHE A 62 -5.52 4.84 -3.12
CA PHE A 62 -6.17 3.60 -3.59
C PHE A 62 -5.21 2.40 -3.57
N VAL A 63 -4.10 2.45 -4.28
CA VAL A 63 -3.22 1.28 -4.41
C VAL A 63 -2.48 1.01 -3.10
N PRO A 64 -1.52 1.84 -2.65
CA PRO A 64 -0.78 1.51 -1.43
C PRO A 64 -1.62 1.75 -0.17
N GLY A 65 -2.44 2.76 -0.12
CA GLY A 65 -3.27 3.06 1.05
C GLY A 65 -4.33 1.98 1.29
N LEU A 66 -5.27 1.84 0.36
CA LEU A 66 -6.46 1.03 0.54
C LEU A 66 -6.22 -0.45 0.19
N VAL A 67 -5.70 -0.75 -1.02
CA VAL A 67 -5.57 -2.15 -1.47
C VAL A 67 -4.63 -2.93 -0.56
N TRP A 68 -3.46 -2.39 -0.20
CA TRP A 68 -2.53 -3.11 0.67
C TRP A 68 -3.06 -3.24 2.10
N THR A 69 -3.85 -2.26 2.58
CA THR A 69 -4.55 -2.41 3.87
C THR A 69 -5.59 -3.52 3.79
N VAL A 70 -6.40 -3.58 2.73
CA VAL A 70 -7.38 -4.65 2.53
C VAL A 70 -6.69 -6.02 2.43
N VAL A 71 -5.57 -6.10 1.72
CA VAL A 71 -4.75 -7.32 1.66
C VAL A 71 -4.32 -7.77 3.06
N SER A 72 -3.78 -6.86 3.87
CA SER A 72 -3.38 -7.18 5.26
C SER A 72 -4.56 -7.61 6.12
N LEU A 73 -5.75 -7.02 5.93
CA LEU A 73 -6.96 -7.40 6.64
C LEU A 73 -7.49 -8.80 6.25
N ILE A 74 -7.33 -9.19 4.98
CA ILE A 74 -7.71 -10.51 4.47
C ILE A 74 -6.71 -11.57 4.91
N ASP A 75 -5.44 -11.24 4.83
CA ASP A 75 -4.30 -12.13 5.11
C ASP A 75 -4.11 -12.36 6.62
N GLY A 76 -4.51 -11.38 7.40
CA GLY A 76 -4.30 -11.36 8.85
C GLY A 76 -2.88 -10.99 9.28
N THR A 77 -2.02 -10.67 8.33
CA THR A 77 -0.61 -10.34 8.55
C THR A 77 -0.17 -9.18 7.66
N THR A 78 1.02 -8.65 7.89
CA THR A 78 1.59 -7.53 7.11
C THR A 78 2.62 -7.96 6.07
N GLU A 79 3.03 -9.25 6.04
CA GLU A 79 4.15 -9.71 5.22
C GLU A 79 3.89 -9.53 3.72
N LEU A 80 2.66 -9.84 3.26
CA LEU A 80 2.32 -9.68 1.85
C LEU A 80 2.30 -8.22 1.44
N ALA A 81 1.80 -7.32 2.31
CA ALA A 81 1.84 -5.88 2.08
C ALA A 81 3.29 -5.36 2.06
N ILE A 82 4.16 -5.80 2.99
CA ILE A 82 5.59 -5.48 2.98
C ILE A 82 6.23 -5.93 1.66
N GLY A 83 5.95 -7.16 1.24
CA GLY A 83 6.52 -7.72 0.01
C GLY A 83 6.11 -6.95 -1.25
N VAL A 84 4.83 -6.64 -1.41
CA VAL A 84 4.35 -5.89 -2.59
C VAL A 84 4.82 -4.44 -2.57
N HIS A 85 4.86 -3.81 -1.41
CA HIS A 85 5.39 -2.44 -1.27
C HIS A 85 6.88 -2.39 -1.61
N PHE A 86 7.65 -3.33 -1.07
CA PHE A 86 9.07 -3.45 -1.40
C PHE A 86 9.28 -3.69 -2.90
N ALA A 87 8.55 -4.62 -3.51
CA ALA A 87 8.66 -4.92 -4.94
C ALA A 87 8.31 -3.70 -5.81
N ASN A 88 7.27 -2.95 -5.43
CA ASN A 88 6.90 -1.71 -6.11
C ASN A 88 8.02 -0.66 -6.05
N ASN A 89 8.54 -0.40 -4.85
CA ASN A 89 9.56 0.64 -4.67
C ASN A 89 10.91 0.22 -5.27
N ILE A 90 11.33 -1.04 -5.14
CA ILE A 90 12.59 -1.50 -5.73
C ILE A 90 12.51 -1.54 -7.26
N GLY A 91 11.32 -1.86 -7.82
CA GLY A 91 11.07 -1.77 -9.25
C GLY A 91 11.21 -0.35 -9.77
N GLY A 92 10.64 0.63 -9.05
CA GLY A 92 10.82 2.05 -9.34
C GLY A 92 12.28 2.50 -9.24
N VAL A 93 12.99 2.06 -8.20
CA VAL A 93 14.39 2.47 -7.96
C VAL A 93 15.36 1.84 -8.98
N LEU A 94 15.16 0.58 -9.38
CA LEU A 94 16.12 -0.15 -10.24
C LEU A 94 15.74 -0.17 -11.72
N LEU A 95 14.47 -0.32 -12.03
CA LEU A 95 14.02 -0.54 -13.41
C LEU A 95 13.50 0.72 -14.07
N PHE A 96 12.52 1.39 -13.47
CA PHE A 96 11.83 2.52 -14.09
C PHE A 96 11.75 3.69 -13.11
N ASN A 97 12.67 4.63 -13.19
CA ASN A 97 12.59 5.84 -12.38
C ASN A 97 12.02 7.01 -13.20
N ILE A 98 11.27 7.87 -12.53
CA ILE A 98 10.74 9.09 -13.10
C ILE A 98 11.51 10.26 -12.51
N THR A 99 12.00 11.15 -13.35
CA THR A 99 12.75 12.34 -12.91
C THR A 99 11.88 13.20 -11.99
N GLY A 100 12.45 13.60 -10.85
CA GLY A 100 11.77 14.51 -9.92
C GLY A 100 10.72 13.83 -9.02
N THR A 101 10.83 12.53 -8.77
CA THR A 101 10.01 11.83 -7.76
C THR A 101 10.67 11.80 -6.38
N ALA A 102 9.92 11.36 -5.38
CA ALA A 102 10.39 11.24 -3.99
C ALA A 102 11.52 10.20 -3.80
N LEU A 103 11.68 9.25 -4.73
CA LEU A 103 12.73 8.22 -4.70
C LEU A 103 13.66 8.36 -5.91
N PRO A 104 14.45 9.42 -6.01
CA PRO A 104 15.36 9.60 -7.14
C PRO A 104 16.46 8.53 -7.13
N SER A 105 16.68 7.90 -8.28
CA SER A 105 17.73 6.88 -8.43
C SER A 105 18.18 6.75 -9.90
N PRO A 106 19.40 6.31 -10.16
CA PRO A 106 19.85 5.91 -11.49
C PRO A 106 19.25 4.55 -11.84
N ALA A 107 18.03 4.54 -12.41
CA ALA A 107 17.36 3.33 -12.86
C ALA A 107 17.80 2.94 -14.29
N LEU A 108 17.48 1.70 -14.67
CA LEU A 108 17.79 1.18 -16.02
C LEU A 108 17.07 2.00 -17.11
N PHE A 109 15.82 2.40 -16.84
CA PHE A 109 15.05 3.29 -17.71
C PHE A 109 14.62 4.52 -16.93
N THR A 110 14.93 5.72 -17.46
CA THR A 110 14.51 6.98 -16.85
C THR A 110 13.43 7.62 -17.70
N ILE A 111 12.29 7.93 -17.07
CA ILE A 111 11.18 8.64 -17.68
C ILE A 111 11.33 10.12 -17.31
N SER A 112 11.43 10.99 -18.29
CA SER A 112 11.70 12.42 -18.09
C SER A 112 10.50 13.19 -17.56
N GLU A 113 9.26 12.74 -17.88
CA GLU A 113 8.04 13.43 -17.53
C GLU A 113 7.09 12.52 -16.75
N TYR A 114 6.50 13.05 -15.68
CA TYR A 114 5.49 12.36 -14.90
C TYR A 114 4.10 12.51 -15.54
N HIS A 115 3.47 11.38 -15.84
CA HIS A 115 2.09 11.34 -16.35
C HIS A 115 1.16 10.61 -15.38
N ALA A 116 0.30 11.36 -14.67
CA ALA A 116 -0.64 10.83 -13.68
C ALA A 116 -1.56 9.73 -14.24
N THR A 117 -1.99 9.87 -15.50
CA THR A 117 -2.86 8.89 -16.16
C THR A 117 -2.17 7.52 -16.32
N TYR A 118 -0.90 7.50 -16.71
CA TYR A 118 -0.17 6.23 -16.81
C TYR A 118 0.06 5.59 -15.44
N GLY A 119 0.33 6.39 -14.41
CA GLY A 119 0.41 5.91 -13.04
C GLY A 119 -0.91 5.27 -12.58
N ALA A 120 -2.04 5.92 -12.84
CA ALA A 120 -3.36 5.40 -12.49
C ALA A 120 -3.70 4.11 -13.27
N LEU A 121 -3.47 4.08 -14.58
CA LEU A 121 -3.71 2.90 -15.43
C LEU A 121 -2.83 1.72 -15.05
N SER A 122 -1.56 1.96 -14.72
CA SER A 122 -0.65 0.89 -14.27
C SER A 122 -1.16 0.23 -12.98
N GLY A 123 -1.69 1.01 -12.03
CA GLY A 123 -2.32 0.49 -10.83
C GLY A 123 -3.56 -0.36 -11.11
N LEU A 124 -4.41 0.08 -12.05
CA LEU A 124 -5.60 -0.68 -12.46
C LEU A 124 -5.27 -2.06 -13.06
N VAL A 125 -4.12 -2.20 -13.70
CA VAL A 125 -3.65 -3.49 -14.25
C VAL A 125 -2.88 -4.28 -13.19
N ALA A 126 -1.95 -3.64 -12.48
CA ALA A 126 -1.06 -4.31 -11.54
C ALA A 126 -1.82 -4.92 -10.35
N VAL A 127 -2.84 -4.23 -9.82
CA VAL A 127 -3.60 -4.72 -8.66
C VAL A 127 -4.33 -6.03 -8.95
N PRO A 128 -5.16 -6.17 -10.00
CA PRO A 128 -5.81 -7.45 -10.32
C PRO A 128 -4.81 -8.58 -10.59
N VAL A 129 -3.72 -8.29 -11.30
CA VAL A 129 -2.65 -9.27 -11.57
C VAL A 129 -1.99 -9.73 -10.28
N PHE A 130 -1.61 -8.80 -9.41
CA PHE A 130 -1.05 -9.11 -8.10
C PHE A 130 -1.99 -9.99 -7.27
N LEU A 131 -3.28 -9.60 -7.14
CA LEU A 131 -4.26 -10.36 -6.38
C LEU A 131 -4.51 -11.77 -6.98
N ALA A 132 -4.53 -11.88 -8.31
CA ALA A 132 -4.65 -13.16 -8.97
C ALA A 132 -3.44 -14.07 -8.70
N ILE A 133 -2.24 -13.53 -8.77
CA ILE A 133 -1.01 -14.28 -8.45
C ILE A 133 -1.02 -14.71 -6.98
N ALA A 134 -1.26 -13.79 -6.05
CA ALA A 134 -1.22 -14.08 -4.62
C ALA A 134 -2.24 -15.14 -4.20
N TYR A 135 -3.51 -14.99 -4.64
CA TYR A 135 -4.60 -15.81 -4.11
C TYR A 135 -5.02 -16.98 -5.01
N LYS A 136 -4.78 -16.90 -6.33
CA LYS A 136 -5.12 -18.01 -7.24
C LYS A 136 -3.93 -18.89 -7.59
N VAL A 137 -2.76 -18.29 -7.85
CA VAL A 137 -1.56 -19.05 -8.24
C VAL A 137 -0.84 -19.61 -7.00
N PHE A 138 -0.47 -18.75 -6.06
CA PHE A 138 0.18 -19.17 -4.83
C PHE A 138 -0.77 -19.71 -3.76
N LYS A 139 -2.10 -19.61 -4.00
CA LYS A 139 -3.14 -20.13 -3.10
C LYS A 139 -2.94 -19.68 -1.65
N ARG A 140 -2.53 -18.43 -1.47
CA ARG A 140 -2.26 -17.88 -0.15
C ARG A 140 -3.50 -18.00 0.73
N ASP A 141 -3.34 -18.52 1.92
CA ASP A 141 -4.41 -18.69 2.89
C ASP A 141 -4.93 -17.33 3.36
N LYS A 142 -6.25 -17.26 3.53
CA LYS A 142 -6.90 -16.12 4.17
C LYS A 142 -7.00 -16.39 5.65
N ALA A 143 -6.85 -15.36 6.48
CA ALA A 143 -7.07 -15.50 7.92
C ALA A 143 -8.46 -16.09 8.18
N SER A 144 -8.53 -17.17 8.94
CA SER A 144 -9.78 -17.84 9.34
C SER A 144 -10.66 -16.92 10.18
N GLU A 145 -10.02 -16.03 10.97
CA GLU A 145 -10.68 -14.97 11.72
C GLU A 145 -9.94 -13.63 11.52
N PRO A 146 -10.68 -12.49 11.57
CA PRO A 146 -10.03 -11.20 11.57
C PRO A 146 -9.10 -11.07 12.79
N VAL A 147 -7.85 -10.72 12.58
CA VAL A 147 -6.80 -10.54 13.60
C VAL A 147 -7.28 -9.72 14.82
N PHE A 148 -8.28 -8.86 14.62
CA PHE A 148 -8.82 -7.95 15.63
C PHE A 148 -9.79 -8.62 16.62
N GLN A 149 -10.34 -9.79 16.32
CA GLN A 149 -11.26 -10.49 17.25
C GLN A 149 -10.49 -11.16 18.39
N SER A 150 -9.28 -11.65 18.14
CA SER A 150 -8.42 -12.23 19.16
C SER A 150 -8.03 -11.21 20.26
N TYR A 151 -7.82 -9.94 19.87
CA TYR A 151 -7.53 -8.86 20.82
C TYR A 151 -8.72 -8.50 21.74
N ARG A 152 -9.96 -8.68 21.28
CA ARG A 152 -11.16 -8.46 22.13
C ARG A 152 -11.40 -9.60 23.11
N GLN A 153 -11.09 -10.84 22.75
CA GLN A 153 -11.32 -12.01 23.61
C GLN A 153 -10.30 -12.08 24.77
N GLY A 154 -9.07 -11.59 24.58
CA GLY A 154 -8.05 -11.53 25.63
C GLY A 154 -8.24 -10.43 26.70
N ARG A 155 -9.31 -9.61 26.60
CA ARG A 155 -9.67 -8.57 27.58
C ARG A 155 -10.93 -8.87 28.41
N ARG A 156 -11.41 -10.11 28.41
CA ARG A 156 -12.49 -10.54 29.31
C ARG A 156 -11.93 -11.37 30.44
#